data_3cbe48e46e4cbe084baf696432311396
#
_entry.id   3cbe48e46e4cbe084baf696432311396
#
_cell.length_a   1.000
_cell.length_b   1.000
_cell.length_c   1.000
_cell.angle_alpha   90.00
_cell.angle_beta   90.00
_cell.angle_gamma   90.00
#
_symmetry.space_group_name_H-M   'P 1'
#
loop_
_entity.id
_entity.type
_entity.pdbx_description
1 polymer ?
#
loop_
_entity_poly.entity_id
_entity_poly.type
_entity_poly.pdbx_seq_one_letter_code
_entity_poly.pdbx_strand_id
1 'polypeptide(L)'
;MSQIIRSNKSIIPSCDVSDLTKLRTLVKETCSVDGVGAYKIGLELALRFGIPAVVSEIRKHTNLPIIYDHQKAATDIPELGEKFAKAVKGADAVILFPFTGPETEIAWIKACKKAKLGVIVGGEMTHKGFLESDNGFINEKGTFTIYEIAAGQKINDFVVPGN
;
A
#
# COMPACT_ATOMS: atom_id res chain seq x y z
N MET A 1 7.93 -7.25 13.07
CA MET A 1 7.80 -7.76 11.68
C MET A 1 9.14 -7.61 11.00
N SER A 2 9.49 -8.48 10.07
CA SER A 2 10.67 -8.29 9.22
C SER A 2 10.41 -7.10 8.29
N GLN A 3 11.46 -6.37 7.99
CA GLN A 3 11.46 -5.28 7.02
C GLN A 3 10.90 -5.77 5.66
N ILE A 4 9.96 -5.05 5.07
CA ILE A 4 9.31 -5.43 3.81
C ILE A 4 10.34 -5.43 2.67
N ILE A 5 11.17 -4.39 2.62
CA ILE A 5 12.24 -4.23 1.63
C ILE A 5 13.57 -4.34 2.34
N ARG A 6 14.45 -5.23 1.87
CA ARG A 6 15.71 -5.56 2.56
C ARG A 6 16.83 -4.55 2.35
N SER A 7 16.75 -3.73 1.31
CA SER A 7 17.76 -2.72 0.99
C SER A 7 17.45 -1.37 1.61
N ASN A 8 18.48 -0.61 1.98
CA ASN A 8 18.33 0.75 2.51
C ASN A 8 17.75 1.74 1.50
N LYS A 9 17.94 1.48 0.20
CA LYS A 9 17.36 2.24 -0.91
C LYS A 9 16.93 1.26 -1.98
N SER A 10 15.74 1.46 -2.54
CA SER A 10 15.27 0.64 -3.65
C SER A 10 14.27 1.40 -4.52
N ILE A 11 14.15 0.94 -5.74
CA ILE A 11 13.09 1.35 -6.66
C ILE A 11 11.92 0.38 -6.49
N ILE A 12 10.71 0.92 -6.40
CA ILE A 12 9.47 0.14 -6.37
C ILE A 12 8.64 0.55 -7.58
N PRO A 13 8.68 -0.20 -8.68
CA PRO A 13 7.85 0.09 -9.83
C PRO A 13 6.36 0.09 -9.46
N SER A 14 5.66 1.19 -9.79
CA SER A 14 4.20 1.25 -9.75
C SER A 14 3.64 0.54 -10.97
N CYS A 15 3.00 -0.61 -10.76
CA CYS A 15 2.40 -1.41 -11.82
C CYS A 15 0.97 -0.88 -12.15
N ASP A 16 0.85 0.42 -12.42
CA ASP A 16 -0.42 1.05 -12.80
C ASP A 16 -0.64 0.87 -14.31
N VAL A 17 -0.84 -0.36 -14.74
CA VAL A 17 -1.06 -0.78 -16.12
C VAL A 17 -2.44 -1.39 -16.30
N SER A 18 -2.97 -1.31 -17.54
CA SER A 18 -4.36 -1.66 -17.84
C SER A 18 -4.67 -3.16 -17.92
N ASP A 19 -3.67 -4.02 -18.03
CA ASP A 19 -3.87 -5.45 -18.23
C ASP A 19 -2.70 -6.31 -17.77
N LEU A 20 -2.93 -7.62 -17.64
CA LEU A 20 -1.94 -8.59 -17.19
C LEU A 20 -0.79 -8.81 -18.19
N THR A 21 -0.98 -8.52 -19.47
CA THR A 21 0.09 -8.65 -20.47
C THR A 21 1.12 -7.55 -20.30
N LYS A 22 0.67 -6.31 -20.11
CA LYS A 22 1.57 -5.18 -19.80
C LYS A 22 2.24 -5.36 -18.45
N LEU A 23 1.51 -5.86 -17.44
CA LEU A 23 2.08 -6.20 -16.15
C LEU A 23 3.22 -7.24 -16.30
N ARG A 24 2.97 -8.30 -17.04
CA ARG A 24 3.98 -9.33 -17.33
C ARG A 24 5.22 -8.75 -17.96
N THR A 25 5.06 -7.92 -18.99
CA THR A 25 6.19 -7.28 -19.67
C THR A 25 6.99 -6.43 -18.70
N LEU A 26 6.31 -5.53 -17.94
CA LEU A 26 6.96 -4.68 -16.95
C LEU A 26 7.78 -5.51 -15.95
N VAL A 27 7.18 -6.54 -15.36
CA VAL A 27 7.86 -7.36 -14.36
C VAL A 27 9.03 -8.12 -14.97
N LYS A 28 8.88 -8.71 -16.14
CA LYS A 28 9.97 -9.44 -16.84
C LYS A 28 11.17 -8.55 -17.11
N GLU A 29 10.94 -7.35 -17.62
CA GLU A 29 12.00 -6.42 -18.00
C GLU A 29 12.72 -5.81 -16.79
N THR A 30 12.09 -5.82 -15.62
CA THR A 30 12.64 -5.13 -14.44
C THR A 30 13.04 -6.02 -13.28
N CYS A 31 12.62 -7.30 -13.25
CA CYS A 31 12.86 -8.16 -12.08
C CYS A 31 14.33 -8.54 -11.86
N SER A 32 15.19 -8.38 -12.86
CA SER A 32 16.64 -8.59 -12.76
C SER A 32 17.44 -7.29 -12.65
N VAL A 33 16.77 -6.14 -12.62
CA VAL A 33 17.44 -4.84 -12.50
C VAL A 33 17.86 -4.60 -11.06
N ASP A 34 19.13 -4.31 -10.85
CA ASP A 34 19.67 -3.99 -9.53
C ASP A 34 18.95 -2.77 -8.94
N GLY A 35 18.61 -2.86 -7.64
CA GLY A 35 17.92 -1.81 -6.92
C GLY A 35 16.40 -1.92 -6.95
N VAL A 36 15.80 -2.79 -7.77
CA VAL A 36 14.36 -3.08 -7.67
C VAL A 36 14.11 -3.96 -6.44
N GLY A 37 13.39 -3.40 -5.46
CA GLY A 37 13.17 -4.04 -4.15
C GLY A 37 11.79 -4.63 -3.93
N ALA A 38 10.79 -4.20 -4.69
CA ALA A 38 9.41 -4.68 -4.60
C ALA A 38 8.61 -4.25 -5.84
N TYR A 39 7.39 -4.76 -5.99
CA TYR A 39 6.40 -4.30 -6.98
C TYR A 39 5.17 -3.78 -6.27
N LYS A 40 4.70 -2.60 -6.67
CA LYS A 40 3.47 -2.01 -6.15
C LYS A 40 2.35 -2.18 -7.17
N ILE A 41 1.25 -2.83 -6.78
CA ILE A 41 0.05 -3.01 -7.59
C ILE A 41 -1.05 -2.08 -7.13
N GLY A 42 -1.69 -1.42 -8.08
CA GLY A 42 -2.72 -0.42 -7.81
C GLY A 42 -4.16 -0.95 -7.92
N LEU A 43 -5.08 -0.02 -7.72
CA LEU A 43 -6.52 -0.28 -7.69
C LEU A 43 -7.06 -0.82 -9.02
N GLU A 44 -6.59 -0.30 -10.17
CA GLU A 44 -7.09 -0.71 -11.48
C GLU A 44 -6.91 -2.22 -11.73
N LEU A 45 -5.70 -2.73 -11.52
CA LEU A 45 -5.44 -4.17 -11.67
C LEU A 45 -6.24 -4.99 -10.66
N ALA A 46 -6.35 -4.50 -9.41
CA ALA A 46 -7.09 -5.19 -8.37
C ALA A 46 -8.58 -5.31 -8.69
N LEU A 47 -9.21 -4.25 -9.19
CA LEU A 47 -10.64 -4.25 -9.54
C LEU A 47 -10.94 -5.07 -10.80
N ARG A 48 -10.05 -5.03 -11.79
CA ARG A 48 -10.29 -5.72 -13.07
C ARG A 48 -10.04 -7.23 -13.01
N PHE A 49 -9.04 -7.66 -12.26
CA PHE A 49 -8.55 -9.04 -12.28
C PHE A 49 -8.58 -9.73 -10.92
N GLY A 50 -8.72 -8.98 -9.85
CA GLY A 50 -8.59 -9.47 -8.48
C GLY A 50 -7.12 -9.66 -8.06
N ILE A 51 -6.83 -9.41 -6.79
CA ILE A 51 -5.47 -9.52 -6.23
C ILE A 51 -4.83 -10.89 -6.49
N PRO A 52 -5.53 -12.04 -6.32
CA PRO A 52 -4.90 -13.34 -6.53
C PRO A 52 -4.36 -13.55 -7.96
N ALA A 53 -5.09 -13.09 -8.98
CA ALA A 53 -4.67 -13.24 -10.37
C ALA A 53 -3.45 -12.34 -10.68
N VAL A 54 -3.47 -11.10 -10.20
CA VAL A 54 -2.35 -10.15 -10.36
C VAL A 54 -1.10 -10.67 -9.67
N VAL A 55 -1.22 -11.12 -8.43
CA VAL A 55 -0.11 -11.72 -7.66
C VAL A 55 0.43 -12.96 -8.37
N SER A 56 -0.44 -13.86 -8.83
CA SER A 56 -0.03 -15.07 -9.56
C SER A 56 0.76 -14.72 -10.82
N GLU A 57 0.39 -13.66 -11.54
CA GLU A 57 1.14 -13.24 -12.74
C GLU A 57 2.54 -12.74 -12.38
N ILE A 58 2.70 -11.91 -11.35
CA ILE A 58 4.00 -11.40 -10.90
C ILE A 58 4.89 -12.57 -10.42
N ARG A 59 4.34 -13.49 -9.64
CA ARG A 59 5.07 -14.62 -9.05
C ARG A 59 5.64 -15.62 -10.08
N LYS A 60 5.18 -15.58 -11.33
CA LYS A 60 5.81 -16.36 -12.42
C LYS A 60 7.22 -15.87 -12.76
N HIS A 61 7.58 -14.67 -12.37
CA HIS A 61 8.81 -13.99 -12.79
C HIS A 61 9.73 -13.61 -11.64
N THR A 62 9.19 -13.38 -10.42
CA THR A 62 10.00 -12.91 -9.29
C THR A 62 9.40 -13.30 -7.94
N ASN A 63 10.29 -13.41 -6.93
CA ASN A 63 9.93 -13.56 -5.53
C ASN A 63 10.06 -12.23 -4.74
N LEU A 64 10.31 -11.10 -5.41
CA LEU A 64 10.34 -9.80 -4.76
C LEU A 64 9.00 -9.48 -4.08
N PRO A 65 8.98 -8.72 -2.98
CA PRO A 65 7.75 -8.34 -2.30
C PRO A 65 6.74 -7.69 -3.23
N ILE A 66 5.47 -8.00 -3.02
CA ILE A 66 4.33 -7.38 -3.72
C ILE A 66 3.55 -6.54 -2.71
N ILE A 67 3.44 -5.26 -2.98
CA ILE A 67 2.74 -4.28 -2.15
C ILE A 67 1.41 -3.93 -2.85
N TYR A 68 0.28 -4.17 -2.17
CA TYR A 68 -0.99 -3.67 -2.67
C TYR A 68 -1.24 -2.25 -2.17
N ASP A 69 -1.34 -1.32 -3.10
CA ASP A 69 -1.62 0.08 -2.81
C ASP A 69 -3.13 0.30 -2.70
N HIS A 70 -3.64 0.31 -1.46
CA HIS A 70 -5.04 0.61 -1.16
C HIS A 70 -5.29 2.11 -0.92
N GLN A 71 -4.26 2.94 -1.04
CA GLN A 71 -4.32 4.37 -0.73
C GLN A 71 -5.44 5.09 -1.47
N LYS A 72 -5.65 4.78 -2.75
CA LYS A 72 -6.67 5.42 -3.61
C LYS A 72 -8.11 5.08 -3.23
N ALA A 73 -8.33 4.01 -2.46
CA ALA A 73 -9.66 3.59 -2.02
C ALA A 73 -9.96 4.01 -0.57
N ALA A 74 -8.93 4.44 0.17
CA ALA A 74 -8.96 4.72 1.60
C ALA A 74 -9.38 3.50 2.44
N THR A 75 -9.50 3.67 3.76
CA THR A 75 -10.07 2.66 4.65
C THR A 75 -11.56 2.93 4.83
N ASP A 76 -12.30 1.88 5.17
CA ASP A 76 -13.73 1.99 5.47
C ASP A 76 -13.94 2.00 7.01
N ILE A 77 -14.92 1.30 7.54
CA ILE A 77 -15.20 1.18 8.97
C ILE A 77 -14.30 0.13 9.65
N PRO A 78 -14.14 0.16 10.98
CA PRO A 78 -13.24 -0.76 11.71
C PRO A 78 -13.50 -2.25 11.44
N GLU A 79 -14.76 -2.65 11.35
CA GLU A 79 -15.21 -4.05 11.20
C GLU A 79 -14.79 -4.66 9.86
N LEU A 80 -14.47 -3.86 8.86
CA LEU A 80 -14.05 -4.35 7.55
C LEU A 80 -12.57 -4.70 7.47
N GLY A 81 -11.76 -4.33 8.45
CA GLY A 81 -10.32 -4.59 8.45
C GLY A 81 -9.95 -6.07 8.27
N GLU A 82 -10.65 -6.99 8.96
CA GLU A 82 -10.39 -8.44 8.79
C GLU A 82 -10.83 -8.97 7.41
N LYS A 83 -11.92 -8.43 6.86
CA LYS A 83 -12.37 -8.80 5.50
C LYS A 83 -11.38 -8.31 4.46
N PHE A 84 -10.90 -7.08 4.61
CA PHE A 84 -9.87 -6.51 3.76
C PHE A 84 -8.58 -7.35 3.79
N ALA A 85 -8.06 -7.65 4.98
CA ALA A 85 -6.84 -8.42 5.13
C ALA A 85 -6.94 -9.83 4.50
N LYS A 86 -8.13 -10.43 4.50
CA LYS A 86 -8.41 -11.69 3.79
C LYS A 86 -8.46 -11.51 2.27
N ALA A 87 -9.08 -10.42 1.80
CA ALA A 87 -9.25 -10.15 0.37
C ALA A 87 -7.91 -9.88 -0.36
N VAL A 88 -6.95 -9.28 0.34
CA VAL A 88 -5.61 -8.98 -0.21
C VAL A 88 -4.61 -10.13 -0.05
N LYS A 89 -5.08 -11.33 0.31
CA LYS A 89 -4.24 -12.52 0.46
C LYS A 89 -3.40 -12.78 -0.79
N GLY A 90 -2.10 -12.96 -0.58
CA GLY A 90 -1.10 -13.19 -1.64
C GLY A 90 -0.17 -11.98 -1.83
N ALA A 91 -0.59 -10.76 -1.51
CA ALA A 91 0.32 -9.65 -1.33
C ALA A 91 1.18 -9.85 -0.07
N ASP A 92 2.39 -9.28 -0.06
CA ASP A 92 3.28 -9.31 1.10
C ASP A 92 3.05 -8.13 2.02
N ALA A 93 2.59 -7.00 1.46
CA ALA A 93 2.29 -5.78 2.21
C ALA A 93 1.13 -5.00 1.58
N VAL A 94 0.59 -4.07 2.36
CA VAL A 94 -0.46 -3.14 1.94
C VAL A 94 -0.11 -1.71 2.32
N ILE A 95 -0.52 -0.74 1.49
CA ILE A 95 -0.54 0.66 1.87
C ILE A 95 -1.95 1.00 2.32
N LEU A 96 -2.09 1.48 3.55
CA LEU A 96 -3.35 1.96 4.11
C LEU A 96 -3.40 3.49 4.10
N PHE A 97 -4.59 4.04 3.92
CA PHE A 97 -4.85 5.48 3.96
C PHE A 97 -6.08 5.76 4.85
N PRO A 98 -5.91 5.86 6.18
CA PRO A 98 -6.99 5.72 7.15
C PRO A 98 -7.70 7.04 7.48
N PHE A 99 -8.25 7.73 6.49
CA PHE A 99 -9.00 9.01 6.69
C PHE A 99 -10.30 8.88 7.46
N THR A 100 -10.83 7.69 7.60
CA THR A 100 -12.11 7.45 8.28
C THR A 100 -12.01 7.51 9.80
N GLY A 101 -10.80 7.70 10.33
CA GLY A 101 -10.57 8.00 11.74
C GLY A 101 -9.70 7.00 12.49
N PRO A 102 -9.32 7.34 13.72
CA PRO A 102 -8.34 6.61 14.52
C PRO A 102 -8.75 5.17 14.85
N GLU A 103 -10.01 4.92 15.12
CA GLU A 103 -10.50 3.56 15.43
C GLU A 103 -10.38 2.64 14.22
N THR A 104 -10.70 3.13 13.01
CA THR A 104 -10.51 2.39 11.77
C THR A 104 -9.05 2.10 11.52
N GLU A 105 -8.19 3.09 11.69
CA GLU A 105 -6.75 2.93 11.52
C GLU A 105 -6.19 1.82 12.40
N ILE A 106 -6.49 1.88 13.69
CA ILE A 106 -6.03 0.88 14.68
C ILE A 106 -6.56 -0.52 14.33
N ALA A 107 -7.85 -0.62 13.99
CA ALA A 107 -8.48 -1.89 13.68
C ALA A 107 -7.89 -2.54 12.41
N TRP A 108 -7.69 -1.76 11.35
CA TRP A 108 -7.14 -2.25 10.09
C TRP A 108 -5.67 -2.63 10.21
N ILE A 109 -4.85 -1.83 10.90
CA ILE A 109 -3.45 -2.18 11.20
C ILE A 109 -3.40 -3.51 11.96
N LYS A 110 -4.21 -3.68 13.01
CA LYS A 110 -4.26 -4.94 13.78
C LYS A 110 -4.67 -6.12 12.92
N ALA A 111 -5.68 -5.96 12.07
CA ALA A 111 -6.17 -7.01 11.17
C ALA A 111 -5.08 -7.45 10.15
N CYS A 112 -4.40 -6.49 9.53
CA CYS A 112 -3.30 -6.78 8.60
C CYS A 112 -2.13 -7.48 9.32
N LYS A 113 -1.75 -7.02 10.51
CA LYS A 113 -0.69 -7.66 11.32
C LYS A 113 -1.05 -9.08 11.72
N LYS A 114 -2.30 -9.33 12.12
CA LYS A 114 -2.83 -10.68 12.42
C LYS A 114 -2.77 -11.60 11.20
N ALA A 115 -3.00 -11.05 10.00
CA ALA A 115 -2.87 -11.76 8.73
C ALA A 115 -1.42 -11.90 8.24
N LYS A 116 -0.43 -11.41 9.00
CA LYS A 116 1.01 -11.38 8.65
C LYS A 116 1.35 -10.55 7.42
N LEU A 117 0.51 -9.59 7.08
CA LEU A 117 0.79 -8.59 6.05
C LEU A 117 1.72 -7.50 6.60
N GLY A 118 2.68 -7.06 5.80
CA GLY A 118 3.39 -5.81 6.02
C GLY A 118 2.41 -4.64 5.91
N VAL A 119 2.59 -3.61 6.73
CA VAL A 119 1.71 -2.44 6.71
C VAL A 119 2.56 -1.20 6.49
N ILE A 120 2.20 -0.43 5.49
CA ILE A 120 2.71 0.89 5.18
C ILE A 120 1.55 1.86 5.37
N VAL A 121 1.76 2.99 6.01
CA VAL A 121 0.68 3.97 6.24
C VAL A 121 0.99 5.26 5.50
N GLY A 122 0.00 5.76 4.74
CA GLY A 122 -0.02 7.08 4.14
C GLY A 122 -0.99 7.99 4.87
N GLY A 123 -0.64 9.25 5.05
CA GLY A 123 -1.46 10.27 5.71
C GLY A 123 -1.62 11.54 4.89
N GLU A 124 -0.84 11.71 3.82
CA GLU A 124 -0.87 12.91 2.99
C GLU A 124 -0.78 12.57 1.49
N MET A 125 -1.56 13.28 0.69
CA MET A 125 -1.54 13.23 -0.77
C MET A 125 -0.86 14.47 -1.34
N THR A 126 -0.23 14.32 -2.52
CA THR A 126 0.55 15.38 -3.15
C THR A 126 -0.22 16.22 -4.16
N HIS A 127 -1.46 15.85 -4.48
CA HIS A 127 -2.27 16.62 -5.43
C HIS A 127 -2.83 17.89 -4.80
N LYS A 128 -2.99 18.92 -5.61
CA LYS A 128 -3.58 20.19 -5.22
C LYS A 128 -5.00 20.00 -4.67
N GLY A 129 -5.35 20.76 -3.62
CA GLY A 129 -6.68 20.71 -3.01
C GLY A 129 -6.87 19.52 -2.07
N PHE A 130 -5.80 18.92 -1.54
CA PHE A 130 -5.90 17.89 -0.52
C PHE A 130 -5.99 18.47 0.89
N LEU A 131 -5.05 19.33 1.26
CA LEU A 131 -5.00 19.96 2.58
C LEU A 131 -5.88 21.24 2.66
N GLU A 132 -6.36 21.58 3.85
CA GLU A 132 -7.12 22.81 4.08
C GLU A 132 -6.36 24.06 3.65
N SER A 133 -5.05 24.10 3.85
CA SER A 133 -4.18 25.18 3.38
C SER A 133 -4.16 25.37 1.87
N ASP A 134 -4.58 24.37 1.11
CA ASP A 134 -4.74 24.41 -0.35
C ASP A 134 -6.21 24.24 -0.80
N ASN A 135 -7.15 24.73 0.01
CA ASN A 135 -8.59 24.63 -0.19
C ASN A 135 -9.12 23.17 -0.27
N GLY A 136 -8.44 22.23 0.35
CA GLY A 136 -8.88 20.85 0.49
C GLY A 136 -9.74 20.61 1.72
N PHE A 137 -10.03 19.33 1.96
CA PHE A 137 -10.90 18.92 3.08
C PHE A 137 -10.14 18.37 4.28
N ILE A 138 -8.85 18.15 4.16
CA ILE A 138 -8.04 17.46 5.15
C ILE A 138 -7.20 18.47 5.95
N ASN A 139 -7.37 18.43 7.26
CA ASN A 139 -6.59 19.25 8.17
C ASN A 139 -5.16 18.71 8.28
N GLU A 140 -4.15 19.59 8.26
CA GLU A 140 -2.73 19.22 8.36
C GLU A 140 -2.43 18.45 9.66
N LYS A 141 -3.05 18.89 10.78
CA LYS A 141 -2.90 18.18 12.06
C LYS A 141 -3.44 16.75 11.97
N GLY A 142 -4.49 16.51 11.18
CA GLY A 142 -5.05 15.18 10.94
C GLY A 142 -4.05 14.25 10.28
N THR A 143 -3.28 14.74 9.30
CA THR A 143 -2.25 13.93 8.63
C THR A 143 -1.14 13.50 9.60
N PHE A 144 -0.66 14.40 10.45
CA PHE A 144 0.32 14.07 11.50
C PHE A 144 -0.22 13.04 12.48
N THR A 145 -1.50 13.19 12.92
CA THR A 145 -2.13 12.26 13.83
C THR A 145 -2.20 10.83 13.27
N ILE A 146 -2.45 10.67 11.97
CA ILE A 146 -2.40 9.38 11.30
C ILE A 146 -1.01 8.74 11.48
N TYR A 147 0.07 9.45 11.17
CA TYR A 147 1.41 8.91 11.33
C TYR A 147 1.77 8.60 12.79
N GLU A 148 1.35 9.43 13.75
CA GLU A 148 1.55 9.20 15.18
C GLU A 148 0.84 7.94 15.68
N ILE A 149 -0.43 7.73 15.28
CA ILE A 149 -1.19 6.53 15.61
C ILE A 149 -0.51 5.28 15.02
N ALA A 150 -0.12 5.33 13.75
CA ALA A 150 0.57 4.23 13.10
C ALA A 150 1.89 3.88 13.82
N ALA A 151 2.69 4.89 14.15
CA ALA A 151 3.93 4.72 14.92
C ALA A 151 3.65 4.10 16.30
N GLY A 152 2.61 4.55 17.00
CA GLY A 152 2.13 3.98 18.26
C GLY A 152 1.70 2.51 18.11
N GLN A 153 1.21 2.11 16.95
CA GLN A 153 0.94 0.72 16.58
C GLN A 153 2.20 -0.03 16.11
N LYS A 154 3.41 0.53 16.25
CA LYS A 154 4.69 -0.06 15.84
C LYS A 154 4.75 -0.31 14.32
N ILE A 155 4.22 0.59 13.54
CA ILE A 155 4.47 0.70 12.10
C ILE A 155 5.74 1.55 11.91
N ASN A 156 6.62 1.13 11.01
CA ASN A 156 7.88 1.80 10.72
C ASN A 156 8.00 2.19 9.24
N ASP A 157 7.02 1.81 8.43
CA ASP A 157 7.01 2.07 6.98
C ASP A 157 5.88 3.05 6.66
N PHE A 158 6.21 4.16 5.99
CA PHE A 158 5.27 5.25 5.69
C PHE A 158 5.36 5.66 4.23
N VAL A 159 4.23 6.10 3.67
CA VAL A 159 4.20 6.87 2.43
C VAL A 159 4.15 8.34 2.81
N VAL A 160 5.13 9.08 2.33
CA VAL A 160 5.23 10.53 2.57
C VAL A 160 5.43 11.25 1.24
N PRO A 161 5.02 12.54 1.11
CA PRO A 161 5.34 13.35 -0.05
C PRO A 161 6.85 13.38 -0.30
N GLY A 162 7.25 13.28 -1.56
CA GLY A 162 8.65 13.41 -2.01
C GLY A 162 8.95 14.85 -2.37
N ASN A 163 9.17 15.71 -1.39
CA ASN A 163 9.55 17.11 -1.59
C ASN A 163 11.07 17.26 -1.63
#